data_9f3eb1ef7dd7fd468aa17bd84a5b9813
#
_entry.id   9f3eb1ef7dd7fd468aa17bd84a5b9813
#
_cell.length_a   1.000
_cell.length_b   1.000
_cell.length_c   1.000
_cell.angle_alpha   90.00
_cell.angle_beta   90.00
_cell.angle_gamma   90.00
#
_symmetry.space_group_name_H-M   'P 1'
#
loop_
_entity.id
_entity.type
_entity.pdbx_description
1 polymer ?
#
loop_
_entity_poly.entity_id
_entity_poly.type
_entity_poly.pdbx_seq_one_letter_code
_entity_poly.pdbx_strand_id
1 'polypeptide(L)'
;MQNPIEKSVRQTSRSVKKMTAAVKKMSLEALALNRKKHNSYRLSESAGNAPGTLIYTGRNTTEQPELTLYQYNQQSLDKHHGTDLTGILGKLDRRQCNWLNISAIHDTEMIREMGEFFGLHLLVQEDILNTVLSPQFEDYDDYLFLTLKMLK
;
A
#
# COMPACT_ATOMS: atom_id res chain seq x y z
N MET A 1 -0.92 27.35 -57.84
CA MET A 1 -0.77 28.34 -56.74
C MET A 1 -1.45 27.79 -55.51
N GLN A 2 -0.70 27.45 -54.44
CA GLN A 2 -1.32 26.97 -53.19
C GLN A 2 -1.88 28.13 -52.40
N ASN A 3 -3.11 27.95 -51.89
CA ASN A 3 -3.85 28.95 -51.14
C ASN A 3 -3.09 29.33 -49.84
N PRO A 4 -2.76 30.62 -49.62
CA PRO A 4 -2.05 31.08 -48.44
C PRO A 4 -2.72 30.71 -47.12
N ILE A 5 -4.05 30.59 -47.11
CA ILE A 5 -4.83 30.17 -45.94
C ILE A 5 -4.54 28.70 -45.55
N GLU A 6 -4.50 27.79 -46.53
CA GLU A 6 -4.17 26.38 -46.26
C GLU A 6 -2.76 26.19 -45.68
N LYS A 7 -1.79 26.98 -46.13
CA LYS A 7 -0.42 26.95 -45.62
C LYS A 7 -0.38 27.39 -44.17
N SER A 8 -1.10 28.43 -43.80
CA SER A 8 -1.22 28.93 -42.42
C SER A 8 -1.89 27.89 -41.51
N VAL A 9 -2.97 27.29 -41.91
CA VAL A 9 -3.70 26.26 -41.14
C VAL A 9 -2.83 25.03 -40.91
N ARG A 10 -2.09 24.57 -41.92
CA ARG A 10 -1.12 23.43 -41.75
C ARG A 10 0.01 23.74 -40.81
N GLN A 11 0.49 24.99 -40.84
CA GLN A 11 1.58 25.43 -39.96
C GLN A 11 1.11 25.50 -38.50
N THR A 12 -0.07 26.03 -38.25
CA THR A 12 -0.70 26.09 -36.92
C THR A 12 -0.97 24.69 -36.36
N SER A 13 -1.53 23.80 -37.18
CA SER A 13 -1.78 22.41 -36.80
C SER A 13 -0.49 21.66 -36.43
N ARG A 14 0.63 21.88 -37.17
CA ARG A 14 1.95 21.30 -36.83
C ARG A 14 2.50 21.85 -35.52
N SER A 15 2.33 23.15 -35.26
CA SER A 15 2.77 23.78 -34.01
C SER A 15 2.00 23.25 -32.80
N VAL A 16 0.69 23.14 -32.90
CA VAL A 16 -0.17 22.57 -31.84
C VAL A 16 0.23 21.13 -31.55
N LYS A 17 0.43 20.28 -32.56
CA LYS A 17 0.88 18.89 -32.36
C LYS A 17 2.23 18.81 -31.68
N LYS A 18 3.20 19.68 -32.02
CA LYS A 18 4.49 19.72 -31.35
C LYS A 18 4.38 20.15 -29.88
N MET A 19 3.55 21.16 -29.58
CA MET A 19 3.29 21.61 -28.21
C MET A 19 2.62 20.50 -27.37
N THR A 20 1.62 19.83 -27.90
CA THR A 20 0.94 18.72 -27.23
C THR A 20 1.90 17.57 -26.93
N ALA A 21 2.77 17.22 -27.89
CA ALA A 21 3.78 16.18 -27.69
C ALA A 21 4.83 16.57 -26.63
N ALA A 22 5.26 17.84 -26.62
CA ALA A 22 6.20 18.36 -25.63
C ALA A 22 5.60 18.35 -24.20
N VAL A 23 4.36 18.80 -24.05
CA VAL A 23 3.64 18.78 -22.76
C VAL A 23 3.46 17.34 -22.27
N LYS A 24 3.07 16.41 -23.14
CA LYS A 24 2.95 14.99 -22.80
C LYS A 24 4.28 14.38 -22.37
N LYS A 25 5.38 14.72 -23.05
CA LYS A 25 6.72 14.26 -22.69
C LYS A 25 7.15 14.81 -21.31
N MET A 26 6.96 16.10 -21.07
CA MET A 26 7.25 16.73 -19.77
C MET A 26 6.46 16.13 -18.62
N SER A 27 5.17 15.85 -18.80
CA SER A 27 4.35 15.21 -17.79
C SER A 27 4.79 13.79 -17.48
N LEU A 28 5.19 13.01 -18.50
CA LEU A 28 5.72 11.65 -18.31
C LEU A 28 7.10 11.66 -17.63
N GLU A 29 7.97 12.61 -17.97
CA GLU A 29 9.27 12.77 -17.29
C GLU A 29 9.10 13.23 -15.83
N ALA A 30 8.20 14.15 -15.54
CA ALA A 30 7.87 14.57 -14.18
C ALA A 30 7.30 13.41 -13.34
N LEU A 31 6.43 12.58 -13.90
CA LEU A 31 5.91 11.38 -13.25
C LEU A 31 7.01 10.34 -13.02
N ALA A 32 7.92 10.14 -13.98
CA ALA A 32 9.04 9.21 -13.85
C ALA A 32 10.08 9.68 -12.83
N LEU A 33 10.37 10.99 -12.77
CA LEU A 33 11.25 11.59 -11.78
C LEU A 33 10.67 11.48 -10.37
N ASN A 34 9.35 11.74 -10.23
CA ASN A 34 8.67 11.62 -8.95
C ASN A 34 8.64 10.15 -8.47
N ARG A 35 8.44 9.20 -9.39
CA ARG A 35 8.50 7.76 -9.10
C ARG A 35 9.89 7.29 -8.70
N LYS A 36 10.97 7.77 -9.37
CA LYS A 36 12.37 7.45 -9.01
C LYS A 36 12.76 8.04 -7.65
N LYS A 37 12.38 9.30 -7.38
CA LYS A 37 12.66 9.96 -6.09
C LYS A 37 11.91 9.28 -4.95
N HIS A 38 10.70 8.79 -5.20
CA HIS A 38 9.88 8.06 -4.23
C HIS A 38 10.44 6.69 -3.86
N ASN A 39 11.08 5.99 -4.81
CA ASN A 39 11.65 4.64 -4.56
C ASN A 39 13.03 4.69 -3.88
N SER A 40 13.85 5.72 -4.15
CA SER A 40 15.24 5.75 -3.65
C SER A 40 15.35 6.01 -2.14
N TYR A 41 14.42 6.77 -1.55
CA TYR A 41 14.46 7.07 -0.10
C TYR A 41 14.06 5.88 0.79
N ARG A 42 13.34 4.91 0.27
CA ARG A 42 12.77 3.79 1.04
C ARG A 42 13.59 2.52 1.00
N LEU A 43 14.30 2.29 -0.10
CA LEU A 43 15.22 1.15 -0.23
C LEU A 43 16.48 1.33 0.62
N SER A 44 16.81 2.56 1.07
CA SER A 44 17.99 2.81 1.90
C SER A 44 17.77 2.52 3.38
N GLU A 45 16.54 2.60 3.89
CA GLU A 45 16.26 2.37 5.32
C GLU A 45 16.24 0.88 5.69
N SER A 46 15.83 0.01 4.76
CA SER A 46 15.85 -1.44 4.95
C SER A 46 17.11 -2.12 4.41
N ALA A 47 17.89 -1.44 3.57
CA ALA A 47 19.09 -1.99 2.96
C ALA A 47 20.19 -2.20 4.01
N GLY A 48 20.56 -3.46 4.24
CA GLY A 48 21.63 -3.84 5.18
C GLY A 48 21.14 -4.33 6.53
N ASN A 49 19.85 -4.35 6.78
CA ASN A 49 19.29 -4.97 7.99
C ASN A 49 19.17 -6.49 7.84
N ALA A 50 19.18 -7.19 8.95
CA ALA A 50 18.96 -8.63 8.95
C ALA A 50 17.52 -8.95 8.49
N PRO A 51 17.31 -10.04 7.72
CA PRO A 51 15.96 -10.49 7.35
C PRO A 51 15.08 -10.67 8.60
N GLY A 52 13.81 -10.22 8.50
CA GLY A 52 12.87 -10.23 9.62
C GLY A 52 12.98 -9.01 10.55
N THR A 53 13.77 -7.99 10.19
CA THR A 53 13.82 -6.73 10.94
C THR A 53 12.55 -5.90 10.63
N LEU A 54 11.79 -5.61 11.68
CA LEU A 54 10.52 -4.88 11.55
C LEU A 54 10.76 -3.38 11.41
N ILE A 55 10.68 -2.87 10.16
CA ILE A 55 10.85 -1.46 9.84
C ILE A 55 9.67 -1.00 8.97
N TYR A 56 8.96 0.00 9.46
CA TYR A 56 7.88 0.61 8.70
C TYR A 56 8.42 1.54 7.60
N THR A 57 8.15 1.24 6.34
CA THR A 57 8.58 2.04 5.19
C THR A 57 7.53 3.04 4.71
N GLY A 58 6.41 3.17 5.41
CA GLY A 58 5.32 4.09 5.10
C GLY A 58 5.65 5.56 5.43
N ARG A 59 4.76 6.46 5.03
CA ARG A 59 4.91 7.91 5.28
C ARG A 59 4.09 8.40 6.46
N ASN A 60 2.98 7.73 6.73
CA ASN A 60 2.05 8.16 7.76
C ASN A 60 2.40 7.47 9.07
N THR A 61 2.88 8.25 10.03
CA THR A 61 3.24 7.80 11.39
C THR A 61 2.49 8.59 12.45
N THR A 62 1.53 9.44 12.05
CA THR A 62 0.84 10.36 12.95
C THR A 62 -0.57 9.90 13.35
N GLU A 63 -1.18 9.00 12.57
CA GLU A 63 -2.49 8.45 12.89
C GLU A 63 -2.36 7.40 13.99
N GLN A 64 -3.26 7.46 14.96
CA GLN A 64 -3.37 6.40 15.96
C GLN A 64 -3.86 5.12 15.28
N PRO A 65 -3.25 3.94 15.54
CA PRO A 65 -3.76 2.68 15.03
C PRO A 65 -5.18 2.43 15.53
N GLU A 66 -6.08 2.16 14.60
CA GLU A 66 -7.46 1.77 14.90
C GLU A 66 -7.69 0.31 14.52
N LEU A 67 -8.27 -0.42 15.43
CA LEU A 67 -8.56 -1.84 15.28
C LEU A 67 -10.08 -2.02 15.20
N THR A 68 -10.54 -2.76 14.21
CA THR A 68 -11.94 -3.14 14.11
C THR A 68 -12.05 -4.63 13.85
N LEU A 69 -12.63 -5.35 14.79
CA LEU A 69 -12.91 -6.78 14.66
C LEU A 69 -14.39 -6.96 14.30
N TYR A 70 -14.65 -7.57 13.15
CA TYR A 70 -15.96 -8.06 12.75
C TYR A 70 -16.01 -9.56 12.99
N GLN A 71 -17.02 -10.00 13.73
CA GLN A 71 -17.31 -11.42 13.98
C GLN A 71 -18.66 -11.74 13.40
N TYR A 72 -18.75 -12.73 12.57
CA TYR A 72 -20.00 -13.03 11.87
C TYR A 72 -20.21 -14.52 11.62
N ASN A 73 -21.46 -14.88 11.53
CA ASN A 73 -21.97 -16.17 11.10
C ASN A 73 -23.22 -15.94 10.25
N GLN A 74 -24.00 -17.00 9.97
CA GLN A 74 -25.22 -16.91 9.17
C GLN A 74 -26.35 -16.09 9.81
N GLN A 75 -26.32 -15.88 11.13
CA GLN A 75 -27.40 -15.27 11.90
C GLN A 75 -27.05 -13.90 12.50
N SER A 76 -25.76 -13.63 12.76
CA SER A 76 -25.32 -12.42 13.47
C SER A 76 -24.06 -11.81 12.89
N LEU A 77 -23.90 -10.51 13.10
CA LEU A 77 -22.71 -9.73 12.87
C LEU A 77 -22.44 -8.85 14.08
N ASP A 78 -21.31 -9.08 14.74
CA ASP A 78 -20.84 -8.27 15.86
C ASP A 78 -19.63 -7.44 15.42
N LYS A 79 -19.55 -6.20 15.91
CA LYS A 79 -18.46 -5.27 15.61
C LYS A 79 -17.84 -4.76 16.89
N HIS A 80 -16.55 -4.94 17.05
CA HIS A 80 -15.75 -4.39 18.14
C HIS A 80 -14.72 -3.41 17.57
N HIS A 81 -14.63 -2.24 18.21
CA HIS A 81 -13.68 -1.19 17.81
C HIS A 81 -12.83 -0.78 19.00
N GLY A 82 -11.57 -0.43 18.77
CA GLY A 82 -10.66 0.01 19.81
C GLY A 82 -9.25 0.27 19.27
N THR A 83 -8.36 0.66 20.17
CA THR A 83 -6.93 0.93 19.88
C THR A 83 -6.00 -0.05 20.61
N ASP A 84 -6.54 -0.83 21.53
CA ASP A 84 -5.80 -1.84 22.30
C ASP A 84 -5.90 -3.21 21.62
N LEU A 85 -4.78 -3.71 21.12
CA LEU A 85 -4.69 -4.99 20.41
C LEU A 85 -5.09 -6.15 21.32
N THR A 86 -4.57 -6.20 22.54
CA THR A 86 -4.83 -7.29 23.49
C THR A 86 -6.32 -7.38 23.81
N GLY A 87 -6.97 -6.22 24.06
CA GLY A 87 -8.40 -6.16 24.33
C GLY A 87 -9.26 -6.59 23.14
N ILE A 88 -8.83 -6.31 21.90
CA ILE A 88 -9.52 -6.74 20.68
C ILE A 88 -9.30 -8.24 20.43
N LEU A 89 -8.06 -8.74 20.55
CA LEU A 89 -7.75 -10.16 20.38
C LEU A 89 -8.45 -11.05 21.41
N GLY A 90 -8.62 -10.54 22.63
CA GLY A 90 -9.38 -11.24 23.68
C GLY A 90 -10.87 -11.47 23.38
N LYS A 91 -11.42 -10.77 22.37
CA LYS A 91 -12.80 -10.94 21.91
C LYS A 91 -12.96 -11.95 20.78
N LEU A 92 -11.85 -12.47 20.22
CA LEU A 92 -11.92 -13.44 19.14
C LEU A 92 -12.67 -14.71 19.55
N ASP A 93 -13.71 -15.05 18.81
CA ASP A 93 -14.41 -16.35 18.93
C ASP A 93 -14.06 -17.22 17.72
N ARG A 94 -13.26 -18.25 17.92
CA ARG A 94 -12.83 -19.19 16.88
C ARG A 94 -13.97 -20.00 16.25
N ARG A 95 -15.16 -19.97 16.83
CA ARG A 95 -16.37 -20.62 16.28
C ARG A 95 -17.07 -19.78 15.22
N GLN A 96 -16.66 -18.51 15.05
CA GLN A 96 -17.19 -17.56 14.09
C GLN A 96 -16.13 -17.20 13.04
N CYS A 97 -16.57 -16.63 11.92
CA CYS A 97 -15.69 -15.91 11.03
C CYS A 97 -15.24 -14.60 11.69
N ASN A 98 -13.94 -14.36 11.72
CA ASN A 98 -13.37 -13.15 12.29
C ASN A 98 -12.66 -12.37 11.18
N TRP A 99 -12.93 -11.08 11.08
CA TRP A 99 -12.21 -10.16 10.24
C TRP A 99 -11.65 -9.03 11.10
N LEU A 100 -10.36 -9.06 11.35
CA LEU A 100 -9.64 -8.00 12.03
C LEU A 100 -9.10 -7.00 10.99
N ASN A 101 -9.59 -5.77 11.05
CA ASN A 101 -9.08 -4.66 10.26
C ASN A 101 -8.17 -3.79 11.13
N ILE A 102 -6.98 -3.47 10.63
CA ILE A 102 -6.01 -2.61 11.29
C ILE A 102 -5.72 -1.45 10.35
N SER A 103 -6.01 -0.23 10.78
CA SER A 103 -5.56 0.99 10.10
C SER A 103 -4.23 1.45 10.69
N ALA A 104 -3.40 2.14 9.90
CA ALA A 104 -2.15 2.74 10.39
C ALA A 104 -1.17 1.71 11.02
N ILE A 105 -0.60 0.87 10.18
CA ILE A 105 0.33 -0.22 10.54
C ILE A 105 1.76 0.23 10.90
N HIS A 106 1.98 1.48 11.27
CA HIS A 106 3.32 2.01 11.57
C HIS A 106 3.86 1.61 12.96
N ASP A 107 3.00 1.11 13.84
CA ASP A 107 3.39 0.56 15.13
C ASP A 107 3.95 -0.85 14.94
N THR A 108 5.29 -0.93 14.91
CA THR A 108 6.01 -2.20 14.66
C THR A 108 5.85 -3.19 15.80
N GLU A 109 5.65 -2.69 17.03
CA GLU A 109 5.42 -3.52 18.20
C GLU A 109 4.07 -4.21 18.11
N MET A 110 3.02 -3.47 17.77
CA MET A 110 1.69 -4.02 17.53
C MET A 110 1.69 -5.09 16.42
N ILE A 111 2.44 -4.88 15.33
CA ILE A 111 2.57 -5.87 14.26
C ILE A 111 3.32 -7.11 14.73
N ARG A 112 4.32 -6.96 15.61
CA ARG A 112 5.02 -8.09 16.21
C ARG A 112 4.11 -8.91 17.12
N GLU A 113 3.39 -8.25 18.03
CA GLU A 113 2.44 -8.92 18.94
C GLU A 113 1.34 -9.66 18.15
N MET A 114 0.80 -9.03 17.10
CA MET A 114 -0.16 -9.66 16.21
C MET A 114 0.45 -10.88 15.50
N GLY A 115 1.68 -10.73 14.99
CA GLY A 115 2.40 -11.80 14.33
C GLY A 115 2.64 -13.00 15.24
N GLU A 116 3.03 -12.76 16.50
CA GLU A 116 3.19 -13.79 17.53
C GLU A 116 1.85 -14.47 17.85
N PHE A 117 0.77 -13.70 18.01
CA PHE A 117 -0.56 -14.23 18.30
C PHE A 117 -1.13 -15.14 17.20
N PHE A 118 -0.93 -14.76 15.93
CA PHE A 118 -1.41 -15.53 14.78
C PHE A 118 -0.38 -16.51 14.21
N GLY A 119 0.83 -16.57 14.75
CA GLY A 119 1.89 -17.43 14.24
C GLY A 119 2.44 -17.02 12.87
N LEU A 120 2.44 -15.70 12.56
CA LEU A 120 2.95 -15.22 11.28
C LEU A 120 4.48 -15.27 11.23
N HIS A 121 5.02 -15.75 10.11
CA HIS A 121 6.45 -15.76 9.87
C HIS A 121 7.05 -14.36 9.93
N LEU A 122 8.28 -14.20 10.45
CA LEU A 122 8.92 -12.88 10.59
C LEU A 122 9.05 -12.12 9.27
N LEU A 123 9.29 -12.81 8.16
CA LEU A 123 9.34 -12.18 6.83
C LEU A 123 7.98 -11.62 6.41
N VAL A 124 6.89 -12.28 6.76
CA VAL A 124 5.53 -11.75 6.50
C VAL A 124 5.27 -10.50 7.33
N GLN A 125 5.71 -10.47 8.58
CA GLN A 125 5.59 -9.27 9.42
C GLN A 125 6.42 -8.10 8.86
N GLU A 126 7.64 -8.37 8.35
CA GLU A 126 8.46 -7.39 7.62
C GLU A 126 7.71 -6.88 6.37
N ASP A 127 7.10 -7.78 5.60
CA ASP A 127 6.36 -7.46 4.39
C ASP A 127 5.08 -6.65 4.67
N ILE A 128 4.39 -6.90 5.76
CA ILE A 128 3.24 -6.07 6.22
C ILE A 128 3.69 -4.61 6.42
N LEU A 129 4.86 -4.39 7.00
CA LEU A 129 5.41 -3.06 7.26
C LEU A 129 6.00 -2.39 6.02
N ASN A 130 6.24 -3.15 4.95
CA ASN A 130 6.83 -2.68 3.70
C ASN A 130 5.74 -2.18 2.72
N THR A 131 5.36 -0.92 2.85
CA THR A 131 4.31 -0.29 2.02
C THR A 131 4.66 -0.12 0.54
N VAL A 132 5.89 -0.44 0.11
CA VAL A 132 6.34 -0.37 -1.29
C VAL A 132 6.28 -1.69 -2.03
N LEU A 133 5.97 -2.79 -1.34
CA LEU A 133 5.81 -4.11 -1.96
C LEU A 133 4.89 -4.08 -3.17
N SER A 134 5.25 -4.88 -4.18
CA SER A 134 4.36 -5.18 -5.29
C SER A 134 3.24 -6.13 -4.83
N PRO A 135 2.09 -6.14 -5.52
CA PRO A 135 1.08 -7.16 -5.27
C PRO A 135 1.70 -8.55 -5.39
N GLN A 136 1.49 -9.36 -4.38
CA GLN A 136 2.02 -10.73 -4.30
C GLN A 136 1.05 -11.64 -3.55
N PHE A 137 1.19 -12.93 -3.77
CA PHE A 137 0.46 -13.98 -3.10
C PHE A 137 1.47 -15.03 -2.66
N GLU A 138 1.41 -15.43 -1.41
CA GLU A 138 2.24 -16.49 -0.84
C GLU A 138 1.36 -17.44 -0.04
N ASP A 139 1.59 -18.72 -0.22
CA ASP A 139 0.89 -19.80 0.46
C ASP A 139 1.83 -20.40 1.52
N TYR A 140 1.43 -20.23 2.78
CA TYR A 140 2.05 -20.87 3.93
C TYR A 140 1.12 -21.99 4.39
N ASP A 141 1.64 -23.06 4.98
CA ASP A 141 0.85 -24.24 5.34
C ASP A 141 -0.40 -23.92 6.16
N ASP A 142 -0.32 -22.93 7.07
CA ASP A 142 -1.39 -22.57 8.00
C ASP A 142 -2.17 -21.30 7.61
N TYR A 143 -1.68 -20.50 6.65
CA TYR A 143 -2.32 -19.26 6.23
C TYR A 143 -1.88 -18.81 4.84
N LEU A 144 -2.66 -17.91 4.25
CA LEU A 144 -2.34 -17.25 2.97
C LEU A 144 -1.94 -15.80 3.24
N PHE A 145 -0.87 -15.34 2.62
CA PHE A 145 -0.47 -13.95 2.63
C PHE A 145 -0.73 -13.30 1.26
N LEU A 146 -1.45 -12.18 1.27
CA LEU A 146 -1.83 -11.46 0.05
C LEU A 146 -1.58 -9.97 0.20
N THR A 147 -0.78 -9.39 -0.69
CA THR A 147 -0.57 -7.95 -0.80
C THR A 147 -1.30 -7.41 -2.02
N LEU A 148 -2.10 -6.38 -1.83
CA LEU A 148 -2.86 -5.71 -2.88
C LEU A 148 -2.59 -4.21 -2.87
N LYS A 149 -2.67 -3.56 -4.04
CA LYS A 149 -2.64 -2.09 -4.16
C LYS A 149 -4.01 -1.58 -4.55
N MET A 150 -4.57 -0.71 -3.71
CA MET A 150 -5.78 0.02 -4.08
C MET A 150 -5.42 1.21 -4.98
N LEU A 151 -6.12 1.33 -6.09
CA LEU A 151 -6.06 2.49 -6.96
C LEU A 151 -7.08 3.52 -6.47
N LYS A 152 -6.64 4.78 -6.39
CA LYS A 152 -7.53 5.92 -6.11
C LYS A 152 -7.98 6.54 -7.41
#